data_b242b6ac57e9a8dd4deb35a34e579246
#
_entry.id   b242b6ac57e9a8dd4deb35a34e579246
#
_cell.length_a   1.000
_cell.length_b   1.000
_cell.length_c   1.000
_cell.angle_alpha   90.00
_cell.angle_beta   90.00
_cell.angle_gamma   90.00
#
_symmetry.space_group_name_H-M   'P 1'
#
loop_
_entity.id
_entity.type
_entity.pdbx_description
1 polymer ?
#
loop_
_entity_poly.entity_id
_entity_poly.type
_entity_poly.pdbx_seq_one_letter_code
_entity_poly.pdbx_strand_id
1 'polypeptide(L)'
;IGEDGWLRTGDIAEIDDDGFVTITDRKKDILVTAGGKNVAPANLENDLKTHKEISQALVVGDKRPYVAALITLDPDATAGLSAEEKQSRVAQIVEDVNRERSRFEQIKRFTILPRDFSAEEDELTPTLKLKRRVCQEHFAAEIDELYRSE
;
A
#
# COMPACT_ATOMS: atom_id res chain seq x y z
N ILE A 1 9.91 11.64 -26.01
CA ILE A 1 10.16 10.59 -27.02
C ILE A 1 11.68 10.38 -27.09
N GLY A 2 12.11 9.12 -26.93
CA GLY A 2 13.52 8.78 -27.04
C GLY A 2 14.02 8.86 -28.50
N GLU A 3 15.33 8.80 -28.70
CA GLU A 3 15.94 8.79 -30.03
C GLU A 3 15.46 7.61 -30.87
N ASP A 4 15.00 6.54 -30.23
CA ASP A 4 14.42 5.34 -30.83
C ASP A 4 12.96 5.51 -31.27
N GLY A 5 12.36 6.68 -31.07
CA GLY A 5 10.95 6.96 -31.38
C GLY A 5 9.93 6.46 -30.38
N TRP A 6 10.37 5.89 -29.25
CA TRP A 6 9.49 5.36 -28.21
C TRP A 6 9.27 6.35 -27.07
N LEU A 7 8.03 6.40 -26.57
CA LEU A 7 7.69 7.16 -25.38
C LEU A 7 7.78 6.23 -24.15
N ARG A 8 8.59 6.61 -23.19
CA ARG A 8 8.71 5.87 -21.94
C ARG A 8 7.73 6.45 -20.94
N THR A 9 6.61 5.73 -20.71
CA THR A 9 5.55 6.18 -19.81
C THR A 9 5.88 5.96 -18.33
N GLY A 10 6.82 5.06 -18.04
CA GLY A 10 7.14 4.67 -16.68
C GLY A 10 6.13 3.71 -16.06
N ASP A 11 5.25 3.13 -16.88
CA ASP A 11 4.26 2.16 -16.43
C ASP A 11 4.80 0.73 -16.58
N ILE A 12 4.36 -0.16 -15.69
CA ILE A 12 4.64 -1.59 -15.76
C ILE A 12 3.36 -2.29 -16.21
N ALA A 13 3.49 -3.17 -17.18
CA ALA A 13 2.36 -3.87 -17.78
C ALA A 13 2.67 -5.35 -17.91
N GLU A 14 1.63 -6.15 -17.89
CA GLU A 14 1.68 -7.58 -18.21
C GLU A 14 1.00 -7.81 -19.55
N ILE A 15 1.54 -8.75 -20.33
CA ILE A 15 0.96 -9.17 -21.60
C ILE A 15 0.51 -10.62 -21.41
N ASP A 16 -0.78 -10.89 -21.62
CA ASP A 16 -1.31 -12.24 -21.54
C ASP A 16 -1.05 -13.02 -22.84
N ASP A 17 -1.41 -14.29 -22.85
CA ASP A 17 -1.20 -15.19 -24.01
C ASP A 17 -1.99 -14.75 -25.25
N ASP A 18 -3.06 -13.98 -25.07
CA ASP A 18 -3.86 -13.43 -26.18
C ASP A 18 -3.33 -12.09 -26.71
N GLY A 19 -2.26 -11.56 -26.11
CA GLY A 19 -1.64 -10.31 -26.52
C GLY A 19 -2.26 -9.07 -25.89
N PHE A 20 -3.16 -9.21 -24.93
CA PHE A 20 -3.72 -8.06 -24.22
C PHE A 20 -2.73 -7.51 -23.20
N VAL A 21 -2.62 -6.18 -23.16
CA VAL A 21 -1.71 -5.47 -22.26
C VAL A 21 -2.51 -4.92 -21.09
N THR A 22 -2.13 -5.28 -19.87
CA THR A 22 -2.71 -4.76 -18.64
C THR A 22 -1.65 -3.98 -17.88
N ILE A 23 -1.92 -2.68 -17.61
CA ILE A 23 -1.02 -1.85 -16.81
C ILE A 23 -1.22 -2.23 -15.34
N THR A 24 -0.17 -2.75 -14.71
CA THR A 24 -0.24 -3.26 -13.34
C THR A 24 0.23 -2.25 -12.30
N ASP A 25 1.22 -1.39 -12.66
CA ASP A 25 1.70 -0.37 -11.75
C ASP A 25 2.58 0.65 -12.50
N ARG A 26 3.06 1.66 -11.76
CA ARG A 26 4.10 2.56 -12.25
C ARG A 26 5.45 2.12 -11.71
N LYS A 27 6.47 2.14 -12.57
CA LYS A 27 7.84 1.72 -12.20
C LYS A 27 8.37 2.45 -10.95
N LYS A 28 8.09 3.74 -10.82
CA LYS A 28 8.54 4.56 -9.69
C LYS A 28 7.90 4.18 -8.35
N ASP A 29 6.76 3.49 -8.39
CA ASP A 29 6.01 3.11 -7.18
C ASP A 29 6.31 1.68 -6.74
N ILE A 30 7.07 0.92 -7.52
CA ILE A 30 7.49 -0.43 -7.14
C ILE A 30 8.46 -0.34 -5.96
N LEU A 31 8.19 -1.11 -4.92
CA LEU A 31 9.08 -1.25 -3.78
C LEU A 31 10.15 -2.30 -4.07
N VAL A 32 11.39 -2.00 -3.71
CA VAL A 32 12.47 -2.97 -3.75
C VAL A 32 12.90 -3.21 -2.30
N THR A 33 12.62 -4.41 -1.78
CA THR A 33 12.98 -4.76 -0.40
C THR A 33 14.50 -4.82 -0.22
N ALA A 34 14.95 -4.84 1.02
CA ALA A 34 16.38 -4.99 1.33
C ALA A 34 16.97 -6.28 0.74
N GLY A 35 16.15 -7.32 0.56
CA GLY A 35 16.54 -8.57 -0.10
C GLY A 35 16.51 -8.54 -1.62
N GLY A 36 16.23 -7.37 -2.22
CA GLY A 36 16.20 -7.20 -3.68
C GLY A 36 14.93 -7.68 -4.37
N LYS A 37 13.85 -7.90 -3.62
CA LYS A 37 12.57 -8.36 -4.18
C LYS A 37 11.69 -7.16 -4.57
N ASN A 38 11.08 -7.25 -5.74
CA ASN A 38 10.16 -6.22 -6.23
C ASN A 38 8.74 -6.51 -5.72
N VAL A 39 8.09 -5.49 -5.18
CA VAL A 39 6.72 -5.58 -4.67
C VAL A 39 5.91 -4.42 -5.25
N ALA A 40 4.74 -4.74 -5.80
CA ALA A 40 3.80 -3.73 -6.29
C ALA A 40 2.86 -3.32 -5.15
N PRO A 41 3.08 -2.18 -4.50
CA PRO A 41 2.28 -1.79 -3.33
C PRO A 41 0.82 -1.54 -3.68
N ALA A 42 0.53 -1.04 -4.88
CA ALA A 42 -0.83 -0.77 -5.32
C ALA A 42 -1.72 -2.03 -5.29
N ASN A 43 -1.15 -3.19 -5.63
CA ASN A 43 -1.90 -4.44 -5.61
C ASN A 43 -2.34 -4.81 -4.20
N LEU A 44 -1.43 -4.70 -3.22
CA LEU A 44 -1.75 -4.95 -1.82
C LEU A 44 -2.73 -3.91 -1.27
N GLU A 45 -2.52 -2.65 -1.60
CA GLU A 45 -3.40 -1.56 -1.17
C GLU A 45 -4.82 -1.74 -1.71
N ASN A 46 -4.96 -2.13 -2.96
CA ASN A 46 -6.27 -2.39 -3.56
C ASN A 46 -6.96 -3.58 -2.92
N ASP A 47 -6.24 -4.65 -2.66
CA ASP A 47 -6.79 -5.82 -1.98
C ASP A 47 -7.28 -5.48 -0.57
N LEU A 48 -6.51 -4.69 0.17
CA LEU A 48 -6.93 -4.21 1.49
C LEU A 48 -8.21 -3.37 1.39
N LYS A 49 -8.30 -2.49 0.41
CA LYS A 49 -9.45 -1.59 0.23
C LYS A 49 -10.71 -2.27 -0.29
N THR A 50 -10.64 -3.53 -0.71
CA THR A 50 -11.85 -4.30 -1.03
C THR A 50 -12.70 -4.58 0.21
N HIS A 51 -12.11 -4.50 1.40
CA HIS A 51 -12.81 -4.66 2.66
C HIS A 51 -13.40 -3.33 3.08
N LYS A 52 -14.70 -3.34 3.42
CA LYS A 52 -15.45 -2.11 3.74
C LYS A 52 -14.91 -1.35 4.95
N GLU A 53 -14.26 -2.04 5.85
CA GLU A 53 -13.70 -1.46 7.08
C GLU A 53 -12.49 -0.56 6.81
N ILE A 54 -11.82 -0.76 5.68
CA ILE A 54 -10.61 -0.01 5.34
C ILE A 54 -10.95 1.12 4.38
N SER A 55 -10.65 2.36 4.80
CA SER A 55 -10.81 3.55 3.97
C SER A 55 -9.66 3.71 2.99
N GLN A 56 -8.43 3.71 3.51
CA GLN A 56 -7.22 3.85 2.73
C GLN A 56 -6.12 2.95 3.30
N ALA A 57 -5.16 2.61 2.46
CA ALA A 57 -3.99 1.85 2.87
C ALA A 57 -2.75 2.36 2.14
N LEU A 58 -1.65 2.49 2.86
CA LEU A 58 -0.34 2.83 2.30
C LEU A 58 0.63 1.70 2.64
N VAL A 59 1.08 0.98 1.62
CA VAL A 59 2.05 -0.09 1.78
C VAL A 59 3.46 0.47 1.62
N VAL A 60 4.32 0.15 2.57
CA VAL A 60 5.72 0.61 2.63
C VAL A 60 6.66 -0.60 2.71
N GLY A 61 7.92 -0.41 2.39
CA GLY A 61 8.90 -1.50 2.43
C GLY A 61 10.13 -1.29 1.58
N ASP A 62 10.24 -0.14 0.91
CA ASP A 62 11.41 0.15 0.06
C ASP A 62 12.69 0.18 0.91
N LYS A 63 13.67 -0.63 0.51
CA LYS A 63 14.94 -0.82 1.24
C LYS A 63 14.77 -1.35 2.67
N ARG A 64 13.62 -1.92 2.98
CA ARG A 64 13.31 -2.48 4.30
C ARG A 64 13.30 -4.03 4.25
N PRO A 65 13.45 -4.69 5.40
CA PRO A 65 13.54 -6.16 5.42
C PRO A 65 12.21 -6.88 5.10
N TYR A 66 11.09 -6.18 5.22
CA TYR A 66 9.76 -6.73 4.95
C TYR A 66 8.78 -5.60 4.59
N VAL A 67 7.61 -6.00 4.12
CA VAL A 67 6.52 -5.08 3.76
C VAL A 67 5.66 -4.81 4.98
N ALA A 68 5.28 -3.55 5.17
CA ALA A 68 4.38 -3.10 6.23
C ALA A 68 3.32 -2.17 5.66
N ALA A 69 2.26 -1.90 6.42
CA ALA A 69 1.16 -1.05 5.97
C ALA A 69 0.71 -0.05 7.02
N LEU A 70 0.39 1.16 6.57
CA LEU A 70 -0.37 2.14 7.32
C LEU A 70 -1.82 2.05 6.84
N ILE A 71 -2.76 1.90 7.75
CA ILE A 71 -4.17 1.64 7.43
C ILE A 71 -5.05 2.68 8.10
N THR A 72 -6.00 3.23 7.34
CA THR A 72 -7.05 4.09 7.87
C THR A 72 -8.39 3.37 7.77
N LEU A 73 -9.26 3.60 8.74
CA LEU A 73 -10.54 2.92 8.85
C LEU A 73 -11.68 3.81 8.39
N ASP A 74 -12.70 3.18 7.79
CA ASP A 74 -13.96 3.84 7.47
C ASP A 74 -14.74 4.03 8.78
N PRO A 75 -15.05 5.29 9.18
CA PRO A 75 -15.75 5.56 10.43
C PRO A 75 -17.12 4.89 10.52
N ASP A 76 -17.85 4.83 9.40
CA ASP A 76 -19.19 4.26 9.37
C ASP A 76 -19.14 2.74 9.48
N ALA A 77 -18.22 2.10 8.76
CA ALA A 77 -18.09 0.64 8.77
C ALA A 77 -17.53 0.10 10.09
N THR A 78 -16.79 0.94 10.83
CA THR A 78 -16.18 0.55 12.11
C THR A 78 -16.86 1.21 13.32
N ALA A 79 -18.00 1.85 13.10
CA ALA A 79 -18.78 2.45 14.20
C ALA A 79 -19.17 1.40 15.24
N GLY A 80 -19.00 1.74 16.51
CA GLY A 80 -19.32 0.83 17.61
C GLY A 80 -18.26 -0.20 17.96
N LEU A 81 -17.18 -0.29 17.18
CA LEU A 81 -16.06 -1.19 17.50
C LEU A 81 -15.09 -0.53 18.49
N SER A 82 -14.60 -1.30 19.44
CA SER A 82 -13.54 -0.85 20.33
C SER A 82 -12.21 -0.82 19.59
N ALA A 83 -11.18 -0.19 20.17
CA ALA A 83 -9.83 -0.17 19.60
C ALA A 83 -9.28 -1.60 19.40
N GLU A 84 -9.53 -2.50 20.35
CA GLU A 84 -9.11 -3.90 20.26
C GLU A 84 -9.84 -4.65 19.15
N GLU A 85 -11.14 -4.42 19.00
CA GLU A 85 -11.95 -5.02 17.94
C GLU A 85 -11.50 -4.53 16.55
N LYS A 86 -11.19 -3.24 16.42
CA LYS A 86 -10.64 -2.67 15.19
C LYS A 86 -9.30 -3.32 14.84
N GLN A 87 -8.41 -3.45 15.82
CA GLN A 87 -7.10 -4.07 15.64
C GLN A 87 -7.25 -5.53 15.19
N SER A 88 -8.10 -6.31 15.84
CA SER A 88 -8.37 -7.70 15.49
C SER A 88 -8.96 -7.85 14.10
N ARG A 89 -9.87 -6.96 13.74
CA ARG A 89 -10.52 -6.98 12.41
C ARG A 89 -9.52 -6.71 11.31
N VAL A 90 -8.67 -5.70 11.48
CA VAL A 90 -7.64 -5.36 10.51
C VAL A 90 -6.60 -6.47 10.41
N ALA A 91 -6.21 -7.08 11.52
CA ALA A 91 -5.30 -8.22 11.53
C ALA A 91 -5.85 -9.39 10.71
N GLN A 92 -7.14 -9.67 10.82
CA GLN A 92 -7.80 -10.69 10.03
C GLN A 92 -7.78 -10.36 8.53
N ILE A 93 -8.07 -9.12 8.19
CA ILE A 93 -8.05 -8.64 6.80
C ILE A 93 -6.65 -8.78 6.19
N VAL A 94 -5.62 -8.36 6.93
CA VAL A 94 -4.23 -8.48 6.50
C VAL A 94 -3.84 -9.94 6.29
N GLU A 95 -4.26 -10.82 7.18
CA GLU A 95 -4.02 -12.26 7.04
C GLU A 95 -4.68 -12.82 5.78
N ASP A 96 -5.92 -12.43 5.50
CA ASP A 96 -6.66 -12.86 4.31
C ASP A 96 -5.97 -12.39 3.02
N VAL A 97 -5.51 -11.15 2.99
CA VAL A 97 -4.75 -10.61 1.85
C VAL A 97 -3.43 -11.36 1.66
N ASN A 98 -2.74 -11.67 2.75
CA ASN A 98 -1.45 -12.36 2.71
C ASN A 98 -1.55 -13.80 2.19
N ARG A 99 -2.68 -14.46 2.36
CA ARG A 99 -2.87 -15.86 1.97
C ARG A 99 -2.52 -16.16 0.52
N GLU A 100 -2.82 -15.22 -0.37
CA GLU A 100 -2.62 -15.38 -1.81
C GLU A 100 -1.34 -14.72 -2.30
N ARG A 101 -0.48 -14.27 -1.38
CA ARG A 101 0.74 -13.54 -1.71
C ARG A 101 1.99 -14.37 -1.46
N SER A 102 3.02 -14.12 -2.27
CA SER A 102 4.36 -14.66 -2.06
C SER A 102 4.90 -14.19 -0.71
N ARG A 103 5.80 -14.98 -0.13
CA ARG A 103 6.35 -14.68 1.18
C ARG A 103 6.93 -13.26 1.31
N PHE A 104 7.63 -12.78 0.29
CA PHE A 104 8.24 -11.44 0.30
C PHE A 104 7.22 -10.31 0.08
N GLU A 105 6.03 -10.61 -0.43
CA GLU A 105 4.94 -9.65 -0.64
C GLU A 105 3.99 -9.56 0.56
N GLN A 106 4.09 -10.46 1.52
CA GLN A 106 3.19 -10.47 2.68
C GLN A 106 3.47 -9.29 3.59
N ILE A 107 2.38 -8.66 4.05
CA ILE A 107 2.44 -7.57 5.03
C ILE A 107 2.75 -8.19 6.39
N LYS A 108 3.92 -7.89 6.95
CA LYS A 108 4.39 -8.45 8.22
C LYS A 108 3.93 -7.66 9.43
N ARG A 109 3.76 -6.36 9.27
CA ARG A 109 3.29 -5.47 10.34
C ARG A 109 2.39 -4.40 9.73
N PHE A 110 1.48 -3.87 10.54
CA PHE A 110 0.63 -2.77 10.15
C PHE A 110 0.36 -1.87 11.36
N THR A 111 -0.04 -0.63 11.09
CA THR A 111 -0.56 0.26 12.12
C THR A 111 -1.84 0.93 11.62
N ILE A 112 -2.79 1.15 12.54
CA ILE A 112 -4.03 1.88 12.26
C ILE A 112 -3.77 3.34 12.61
N LEU A 113 -3.91 4.24 11.64
CA LEU A 113 -3.69 5.66 11.84
C LEU A 113 -4.89 6.29 12.57
N PRO A 114 -4.65 7.34 13.38
CA PRO A 114 -5.73 7.99 14.15
C PRO A 114 -6.68 8.80 13.28
N ARG A 115 -6.29 9.13 12.05
CA ARG A 115 -7.12 9.87 11.08
C ARG A 115 -6.92 9.31 9.69
N ASP A 116 -7.86 9.61 8.79
CA ASP A 116 -7.71 9.27 7.38
C ASP A 116 -6.69 10.21 6.69
N PHE A 117 -6.20 9.80 5.53
CA PHE A 117 -5.41 10.67 4.69
C PHE A 117 -6.29 11.81 4.16
N SER A 118 -5.72 12.99 4.02
CA SER A 118 -6.48 14.21 3.73
C SER A 118 -5.88 14.98 2.56
N ALA A 119 -6.76 15.46 1.68
CA ALA A 119 -6.37 16.37 0.61
C ALA A 119 -5.93 17.72 1.17
N GLU A 120 -6.48 18.15 2.31
CA GLU A 120 -6.10 19.39 2.99
C GLU A 120 -4.66 19.34 3.49
N GLU A 121 -4.19 18.16 3.87
CA GLU A 121 -2.82 17.92 4.30
C GLU A 121 -1.89 17.56 3.13
N ASP A 122 -2.38 17.71 1.91
CA ASP A 122 -1.65 17.40 0.67
C ASP A 122 -1.28 15.90 0.53
N GLU A 123 -1.99 15.04 1.21
CA GLU A 123 -1.77 13.59 1.20
C GLU A 123 -2.49 12.87 0.05
N LEU A 124 -3.53 13.51 -0.49
CA LEU A 124 -4.33 12.99 -1.60
C LEU A 124 -4.31 13.93 -2.79
N THR A 125 -4.35 13.35 -3.99
CA THR A 125 -4.58 14.13 -5.21
C THR A 125 -6.06 14.54 -5.32
N PRO A 126 -6.41 15.47 -6.23
CA PRO A 126 -7.82 15.82 -6.48
C PRO A 126 -8.69 14.61 -6.85
N THR A 127 -8.12 13.55 -7.41
CA THR A 127 -8.81 12.30 -7.73
C THR A 127 -8.76 11.29 -6.59
N LEU A 128 -8.38 11.70 -5.38
CA LEU A 128 -8.31 10.89 -4.15
C LEU A 128 -7.28 9.76 -4.20
N LYS A 129 -6.21 9.92 -4.96
CA LYS A 129 -5.08 9.00 -4.97
C LYS A 129 -4.04 9.45 -3.95
N LEU A 130 -3.40 8.50 -3.27
CA LEU A 130 -2.37 8.79 -2.29
C LEU A 130 -1.13 9.41 -2.94
N LYS A 131 -0.64 10.48 -2.34
CA LYS A 131 0.67 11.03 -2.65
C LYS A 131 1.69 10.35 -1.73
N ARG A 132 2.25 9.23 -2.20
CA ARG A 132 3.10 8.34 -1.37
C ARG A 132 4.20 9.07 -0.63
N ARG A 133 4.93 9.92 -1.33
CA ARG A 133 6.04 10.65 -0.74
C ARG A 133 5.58 11.53 0.43
N VAL A 134 4.50 12.28 0.23
CA VAL A 134 3.95 13.16 1.26
C VAL A 134 3.47 12.35 2.45
N CYS A 135 2.72 11.28 2.21
CA CYS A 135 2.24 10.39 3.26
C CYS A 135 3.40 9.77 4.06
N GLN A 136 4.45 9.33 3.39
CA GLN A 136 5.63 8.77 4.04
C GLN A 136 6.36 9.80 4.91
N GLU A 137 6.42 11.04 4.47
CA GLU A 137 7.02 12.15 5.24
C GLU A 137 6.17 12.49 6.47
N HIS A 138 4.84 12.58 6.30
CA HIS A 138 3.93 12.91 7.41
C HIS A 138 3.88 11.82 8.47
N PHE A 139 3.99 10.58 8.08
CA PHE A 139 3.87 9.42 8.98
C PHE A 139 5.20 8.68 9.17
N ALA A 140 6.32 9.39 9.00
CA ALA A 140 7.67 8.80 9.12
C ALA A 140 7.89 8.13 10.47
N ALA A 141 7.39 8.71 11.56
CA ALA A 141 7.52 8.15 12.91
C ALA A 141 6.77 6.82 13.03
N GLU A 142 5.56 6.75 12.49
CA GLU A 142 4.73 5.52 12.49
C GLU A 142 5.38 4.44 11.63
N ILE A 143 5.96 4.81 10.49
CA ILE A 143 6.68 3.88 9.62
C ILE A 143 7.91 3.33 10.33
N ASP A 144 8.71 4.18 10.96
CA ASP A 144 9.90 3.75 11.69
C ASP A 144 9.54 2.82 12.85
N GLU A 145 8.42 3.07 13.53
CA GLU A 145 7.92 2.20 14.60
C GLU A 145 7.61 0.79 14.08
N LEU A 146 7.09 0.67 12.88
CA LEU A 146 6.81 -0.63 12.25
C LEU A 146 8.08 -1.46 12.00
N TYR A 147 9.22 -0.81 11.87
CA TYR A 147 10.50 -1.47 11.60
C TYR A 147 11.44 -1.49 12.81
N ARG A 148 10.99 -0.97 13.92
CA ARG A 148 11.78 -1.01 15.15
C ARG A 148 11.93 -2.45 15.61
N SER A 149 13.17 -2.91 15.79
CA SER A 149 13.42 -4.23 16.35
C SER A 149 13.10 -4.24 17.85
N GLU A 150 12.46 -5.30 18.26
CA GLU A 150 12.17 -5.52 19.67
C GLU A 150 13.42 -5.94 20.43
#